data_c1ea0761342e2b2396c4ecd2f8e2cdef
#
_entry.id   c1ea0761342e2b2396c4ecd2f8e2cdef
#
_cell.length_a   1.000
_cell.length_b   1.000
_cell.length_c   1.000
_cell.angle_alpha   90.00
_cell.angle_beta   90.00
_cell.angle_gamma   90.00
#
_symmetry.space_group_name_H-M   'P 1'
#
loop_
_entity.id
_entity.type
_entity.pdbx_description
1 polymer ?
#
loop_
_entity_poly.entity_id
_entity_poly.type
_entity_poly.pdbx_seq_one_letter_code
_entity_poly.pdbx_strand_id
1 'polypeptide(L)'
;MSQISGAGMPDGWQRLWAPHRLDYLRGENRPLEGNDVACPFCRIPTLSDEEGLIVARGKHAYAVMNLYPYNPGHLLICAFRHVPDLTDLTDEERHEITDMTAHAMEVIRKVSKADGFNLGMNQGAISGAGVAEHIHQHIVPRWSGDANFMPIIGKTKVMPQLLTMTRQELAAAW
;
A
#
# COMPACT_ATOMS: atom_id res chain seq x y z
N MET A 1 -41.81 5.58 -9.41
CA MET A 1 -40.45 5.06 -9.29
C MET A 1 -40.56 3.62 -8.84
N SER A 2 -40.31 2.66 -9.72
CA SER A 2 -40.38 1.23 -9.37
C SER A 2 -39.22 0.86 -8.46
N GLN A 3 -39.54 0.41 -7.25
CA GLN A 3 -38.52 -0.24 -6.40
C GLN A 3 -38.05 -1.51 -7.13
N ILE A 4 -36.77 -1.58 -7.38
CA ILE A 4 -36.16 -2.81 -7.91
C ILE A 4 -36.22 -3.82 -6.76
N SER A 5 -37.13 -4.78 -6.89
CA SER A 5 -37.28 -5.90 -5.96
C SER A 5 -35.99 -6.72 -5.95
N GLY A 6 -35.35 -6.84 -4.80
CA GLY A 6 -34.10 -7.59 -4.62
C GLY A 6 -32.84 -6.73 -4.40
N ALA A 7 -32.89 -5.43 -4.63
CA ALA A 7 -31.88 -4.52 -4.11
C ALA A 7 -32.19 -4.26 -2.63
N GLY A 8 -31.23 -4.51 -1.75
CA GLY A 8 -31.37 -4.17 -0.34
C GLY A 8 -31.78 -2.71 -0.12
N MET A 9 -32.25 -2.38 1.07
CA MET A 9 -32.59 -0.99 1.44
C MET A 9 -31.42 -0.07 1.08
N PRO A 10 -31.67 1.16 0.60
CA PRO A 10 -30.60 2.13 0.39
C PRO A 10 -29.81 2.29 1.69
N ASP A 11 -28.53 1.94 1.66
CA ASP A 11 -27.67 1.94 2.84
C ASP A 11 -27.03 3.32 3.13
N GLY A 12 -27.39 4.34 2.35
CA GLY A 12 -26.84 5.70 2.48
C GLY A 12 -25.38 5.83 1.99
N TRP A 13 -24.77 4.76 1.51
CA TRP A 13 -23.38 4.79 1.03
C TRP A 13 -23.29 5.28 -0.41
N GLN A 14 -22.39 6.22 -0.65
CA GLN A 14 -21.97 6.55 -2.01
C GLN A 14 -20.93 5.54 -2.48
N ARG A 15 -21.12 4.98 -3.69
CA ARG A 15 -20.15 4.05 -4.29
C ARG A 15 -19.18 4.81 -5.17
N LEU A 16 -17.90 4.68 -4.85
CA LEU A 16 -16.82 5.14 -5.73
C LEU A 16 -16.54 4.05 -6.76
N TRP A 17 -16.87 4.33 -8.01
CA TRP A 17 -16.60 3.42 -9.12
C TRP A 17 -15.15 3.55 -9.56
N ALA A 18 -14.39 2.46 -9.49
CA ALA A 18 -12.99 2.38 -9.86
C ALA A 18 -12.77 1.32 -10.98
N PRO A 19 -13.29 1.54 -12.20
CA PRO A 19 -13.21 0.56 -13.28
C PRO A 19 -11.78 0.22 -13.69
N HIS A 20 -10.82 1.12 -13.46
CA HIS A 20 -9.40 0.89 -13.72
C HIS A 20 -8.77 -0.22 -12.86
N ARG A 21 -9.44 -0.63 -11.77
CA ARG A 21 -9.00 -1.77 -10.94
C ARG A 21 -9.53 -3.11 -11.46
N LEU A 22 -10.44 -3.12 -12.45
CA LEU A 22 -11.10 -4.33 -12.89
C LEU A 22 -10.10 -5.33 -13.51
N ASP A 23 -9.16 -4.85 -14.31
CA ASP A 23 -8.13 -5.68 -14.96
C ASP A 23 -7.22 -6.33 -13.89
N TYR A 24 -6.84 -5.56 -12.88
CA TYR A 24 -6.10 -6.06 -11.71
C TYR A 24 -6.90 -7.10 -10.92
N LEU A 25 -8.20 -6.86 -10.69
CA LEU A 25 -9.08 -7.81 -9.98
C LEU A 25 -9.32 -9.09 -10.78
N ARG A 26 -9.23 -9.02 -12.12
CA ARG A 26 -9.31 -10.20 -13.01
C ARG A 26 -8.01 -11.00 -13.08
N GLY A 27 -6.97 -10.57 -12.38
CA GLY A 27 -5.67 -11.25 -12.39
C GLY A 27 -4.75 -10.82 -13.53
N GLU A 28 -5.16 -9.86 -14.36
CA GLU A 28 -4.32 -9.32 -15.40
C GLU A 28 -3.19 -8.49 -14.76
N ASN A 29 -1.94 -8.79 -15.13
CA ASN A 29 -0.74 -8.15 -14.57
C ASN A 29 -0.48 -8.40 -13.07
N ARG A 30 -1.03 -9.48 -12.47
CA ARG A 30 -0.61 -9.92 -11.15
C ARG A 30 0.74 -10.62 -11.22
N PRO A 31 1.63 -10.44 -10.22
CA PRO A 31 2.76 -11.34 -10.03
C PRO A 31 2.23 -12.78 -9.89
N LEU A 32 2.90 -13.74 -10.54
CA LEU A 32 2.53 -15.15 -10.43
C LEU A 32 2.67 -15.59 -8.97
N GLU A 33 1.60 -16.17 -8.41
CA GLU A 33 1.60 -16.78 -7.08
C GLU A 33 2.47 -18.04 -7.10
N GLY A 34 3.32 -18.19 -6.12
CA GLY A 34 4.03 -19.45 -5.88
C GLY A 34 5.42 -19.31 -5.26
N ASN A 35 5.58 -19.87 -4.08
CA ASN A 35 6.74 -20.06 -3.22
C ASN A 35 7.56 -18.81 -2.85
N ASP A 36 8.28 -18.87 -1.73
CA ASP A 36 9.07 -17.77 -1.12
C ASP A 36 10.02 -17.07 -2.09
N VAL A 37 10.53 -17.80 -3.08
CA VAL A 37 11.46 -17.29 -4.11
C VAL A 37 10.77 -16.33 -5.09
N ALA A 38 9.45 -16.46 -5.28
CA ALA A 38 8.67 -15.62 -6.20
C ALA A 38 8.02 -14.42 -5.48
N CYS A 39 7.97 -14.39 -4.14
CA CYS A 39 7.37 -13.31 -3.39
C CYS A 39 8.22 -12.03 -3.48
N PRO A 40 7.68 -10.92 -4.01
CA PRO A 40 8.44 -9.68 -4.13
C PRO A 40 8.88 -9.14 -2.76
N PHE A 41 8.07 -9.30 -1.72
CA PHE A 41 8.39 -8.81 -0.37
C PHE A 41 9.45 -9.65 0.34
N CYS A 42 9.64 -10.92 -0.02
CA CYS A 42 10.79 -11.72 0.43
C CYS A 42 12.07 -11.36 -0.34
N ARG A 43 11.93 -10.98 -1.61
CA ARG A 43 13.07 -10.61 -2.46
C ARG A 43 13.62 -9.21 -2.12
N ILE A 44 12.75 -8.23 -1.91
CA ILE A 44 13.15 -6.83 -1.66
C ILE A 44 14.25 -6.71 -0.59
N PRO A 45 14.17 -7.35 0.59
CA PRO A 45 15.21 -7.24 1.61
C PRO A 45 16.57 -7.81 1.22
N THR A 46 16.67 -8.60 0.14
CA THR A 46 17.94 -9.15 -0.36
C THR A 46 18.68 -8.18 -1.28
N LEU A 47 18.03 -7.08 -1.68
CA LEU A 47 18.60 -6.03 -2.53
C LEU A 47 19.23 -4.92 -1.67
N SER A 48 19.98 -4.03 -2.31
CA SER A 48 20.35 -2.76 -1.68
C SER A 48 19.10 -1.92 -1.40
N ASP A 49 19.20 -0.96 -0.48
CA ASP A 49 18.06 -0.11 -0.13
C ASP A 49 17.60 0.75 -1.32
N GLU A 50 18.52 1.14 -2.18
CA GLU A 50 18.24 1.88 -3.41
C GLU A 50 17.48 1.03 -4.43
N GLU A 51 17.97 -0.16 -4.72
CA GLU A 51 17.36 -1.07 -5.70
C GLU A 51 16.01 -1.61 -5.21
N GLY A 52 15.90 -1.91 -3.90
CA GLY A 52 14.66 -2.37 -3.26
C GLY A 52 13.68 -1.25 -2.94
N LEU A 53 14.04 0.02 -3.14
CA LEU A 53 13.27 1.19 -2.72
C LEU A 53 12.96 1.17 -1.21
N ILE A 54 13.86 0.61 -0.41
CA ILE A 54 13.72 0.50 1.05
C ILE A 54 14.05 1.85 1.68
N VAL A 55 13.15 2.34 2.51
CA VAL A 55 13.31 3.58 3.28
C VAL A 55 14.02 3.32 4.59
N ALA A 56 13.62 2.25 5.29
CA ALA A 56 14.23 1.85 6.56
C ALA A 56 14.06 0.36 6.84
N ARG A 57 14.97 -0.18 7.64
CA ARG A 57 14.94 -1.58 8.12
C ARG A 57 14.86 -1.57 9.64
N GLY A 58 13.89 -2.29 10.18
CA GLY A 58 13.80 -2.62 11.58
C GLY A 58 14.40 -4.01 11.88
N LYS A 59 14.03 -4.57 13.00
CA LYS A 59 14.44 -5.92 13.42
C LYS A 59 13.55 -7.02 12.82
N HIS A 60 12.24 -6.76 12.74
CA HIS A 60 11.23 -7.73 12.31
C HIS A 60 10.48 -7.27 11.05
N ALA A 61 10.59 -5.98 10.69
CA ALA A 61 9.88 -5.39 9.57
C ALA A 61 10.77 -4.36 8.84
N TYR A 62 10.32 -3.93 7.67
CA TYR A 62 10.97 -2.87 6.90
C TYR A 62 9.95 -1.97 6.22
N ALA A 63 10.34 -0.73 5.99
CA ALA A 63 9.56 0.26 5.25
C ALA A 63 10.05 0.35 3.81
N VAL A 64 9.15 0.24 2.85
CA VAL A 64 9.48 0.26 1.41
C VAL A 64 8.49 1.11 0.63
N MET A 65 8.95 1.79 -0.42
CA MET A 65 8.07 2.49 -1.35
C MET A 65 7.19 1.50 -2.11
N ASN A 66 5.90 1.80 -2.23
CA ASN A 66 5.05 1.01 -3.12
C ASN A 66 5.41 1.33 -4.57
N LEU A 67 5.77 0.28 -5.35
CA LEU A 67 6.09 0.42 -6.77
C LEU A 67 4.88 0.89 -7.61
N TYR A 68 3.66 0.60 -7.14
CA TYR A 68 2.39 1.02 -7.75
C TYR A 68 1.62 1.94 -6.80
N PRO A 69 2.11 3.16 -6.56
CA PRO A 69 1.61 4.01 -5.49
C PRO A 69 0.19 4.53 -5.76
N TYR A 70 -0.64 4.54 -4.72
CA TYR A 70 -1.98 5.14 -4.80
C TYR A 70 -1.93 6.66 -4.71
N ASN A 71 -0.92 7.20 -4.01
CA ASN A 71 -0.58 8.61 -3.92
C ASN A 71 0.95 8.77 -3.80
N PRO A 72 1.52 9.95 -4.08
CA PRO A 72 2.93 10.21 -3.82
C PRO A 72 3.32 9.85 -2.38
N GLY A 73 4.49 9.25 -2.18
CA GLY A 73 4.93 8.86 -0.85
C GLY A 73 4.20 7.65 -0.24
N HIS A 74 3.46 6.86 -1.03
CA HIS A 74 2.82 5.63 -0.55
C HIS A 74 3.86 4.62 -0.11
N LEU A 75 3.94 4.36 1.20
CA LEU A 75 4.80 3.36 1.83
C LEU A 75 4.04 2.08 2.15
N LEU A 76 4.80 1.01 2.24
CA LEU A 76 4.39 -0.26 2.83
C LEU A 76 5.31 -0.56 4.01
N ILE A 77 4.75 -1.08 5.10
CA ILE A 77 5.51 -1.75 6.17
C ILE A 77 5.27 -3.24 6.02
N CYS A 78 6.34 -3.97 5.76
CA CYS A 78 6.31 -5.42 5.50
C CYS A 78 7.07 -6.16 6.58
N ALA A 79 6.55 -7.28 7.07
CA ALA A 79 7.33 -8.19 7.90
C ALA A 79 8.48 -8.79 7.07
N PHE A 80 9.62 -9.16 7.72
CA PHE A 80 10.65 -9.95 7.03
C PHE A 80 10.20 -11.39 6.81
N ARG A 81 9.38 -11.90 7.72
CA ARG A 81 8.86 -13.26 7.66
C ARG A 81 7.70 -13.35 6.66
N HIS A 82 7.70 -14.39 5.82
CA HIS A 82 6.67 -14.66 4.83
C HIS A 82 5.43 -15.24 5.51
N VAL A 83 4.48 -14.40 5.86
CA VAL A 83 3.19 -14.78 6.47
C VAL A 83 2.05 -13.99 5.84
N PRO A 84 0.89 -14.62 5.60
CA PRO A 84 -0.23 -13.98 4.90
C PRO A 84 -1.12 -13.14 5.81
N ASP A 85 -1.17 -13.43 7.11
CA ASP A 85 -2.22 -12.92 8.00
C ASP A 85 -1.65 -12.23 9.24
N LEU A 86 -2.36 -11.21 9.71
CA LEU A 86 -2.02 -10.46 10.93
C LEU A 86 -1.97 -11.38 12.17
N THR A 87 -2.79 -12.43 12.18
CA THR A 87 -2.87 -13.39 13.29
C THR A 87 -1.65 -14.32 13.34
N ASP A 88 -0.90 -14.43 12.24
CA ASP A 88 0.32 -15.25 12.14
C ASP A 88 1.58 -14.51 12.60
N LEU A 89 1.49 -13.20 12.80
CA LEU A 89 2.59 -12.38 13.32
C LEU A 89 2.78 -12.61 14.81
N THR A 90 4.03 -12.56 15.26
CA THR A 90 4.34 -12.51 16.71
C THR A 90 3.96 -11.14 17.28
N ASP A 91 3.94 -11.03 18.61
CA ASP A 91 3.67 -9.76 19.28
C ASP A 91 4.73 -8.70 18.94
N GLU A 92 6.00 -9.11 18.88
CA GLU A 92 7.11 -8.23 18.52
C GLU A 92 6.98 -7.69 17.09
N GLU A 93 6.60 -8.55 16.14
CA GLU A 93 6.37 -8.15 14.76
C GLU A 93 5.20 -7.16 14.65
N ARG A 94 4.09 -7.43 15.33
CA ARG A 94 2.92 -6.53 15.35
C ARG A 94 3.26 -5.17 15.98
N HIS A 95 4.00 -5.16 17.09
CA HIS A 95 4.44 -3.93 17.73
C HIS A 95 5.33 -3.12 16.79
N GLU A 96 6.36 -3.75 16.21
CA GLU A 96 7.28 -3.05 15.32
C GLU A 96 6.59 -2.50 14.06
N ILE A 97 5.68 -3.26 13.43
CA ILE A 97 4.89 -2.77 12.29
C ILE A 97 4.07 -1.54 12.68
N THR A 98 3.47 -1.56 13.87
CA THR A 98 2.69 -0.43 14.38
C THR A 98 3.56 0.79 14.64
N ASP A 99 4.70 0.61 15.31
CA ASP A 99 5.65 1.68 15.63
C ASP A 99 6.25 2.28 14.36
N MET A 100 6.69 1.43 13.42
CA MET A 100 7.19 1.89 12.12
C MET A 100 6.12 2.62 11.32
N THR A 101 4.85 2.19 11.39
CA THR A 101 3.73 2.89 10.75
C THR A 101 3.56 4.30 11.33
N ALA A 102 3.56 4.43 12.64
CA ALA A 102 3.45 5.73 13.32
C ALA A 102 4.62 6.65 12.95
N HIS A 103 5.84 6.12 13.00
CA HIS A 103 7.04 6.87 12.62
C HIS A 103 7.04 7.29 11.14
N ALA A 104 6.65 6.39 10.23
CA ALA A 104 6.50 6.71 8.81
C ALA A 104 5.54 7.90 8.58
N MET A 105 4.42 7.95 9.32
CA MET A 105 3.47 9.07 9.22
C MET A 105 4.11 10.39 9.67
N GLU A 106 4.94 10.39 10.71
CA GLU A 106 5.68 11.57 11.17
C GLU A 106 6.68 12.04 10.12
N VAL A 107 7.47 11.13 9.58
CA VAL A 107 8.45 11.39 8.51
C VAL A 107 7.77 11.97 7.27
N ILE A 108 6.69 11.32 6.79
CA ILE A 108 5.94 11.79 5.63
C ILE A 108 5.35 13.18 5.86
N ARG A 109 4.78 13.46 7.05
CA ARG A 109 4.30 14.82 7.39
C ARG A 109 5.42 15.86 7.35
N LYS A 110 6.58 15.51 7.87
CA LYS A 110 7.75 16.40 7.88
C LYS A 110 8.22 16.73 6.46
N VAL A 111 8.34 15.71 5.59
CA VAL A 111 8.90 15.81 4.24
C VAL A 111 7.88 16.43 3.27
N SER A 112 6.68 15.88 3.20
CA SER A 112 5.71 16.17 2.14
C SER A 112 4.49 16.99 2.59
N LYS A 113 4.40 17.35 3.88
CA LYS A 113 3.28 18.12 4.45
C LYS A 113 1.92 17.46 4.20
N ALA A 114 1.85 16.13 4.34
CA ALA A 114 0.58 15.42 4.20
C ALA A 114 -0.45 15.86 5.24
N ASP A 115 -1.69 16.13 4.78
CA ASP A 115 -2.80 16.55 5.65
C ASP A 115 -3.42 15.36 6.41
N GLY A 116 -3.33 14.15 5.85
CA GLY A 116 -3.91 12.95 6.42
C GLY A 116 -3.32 11.66 5.83
N PHE A 117 -3.86 10.52 6.27
CA PHE A 117 -3.44 9.19 5.81
C PHE A 117 -4.62 8.24 5.70
N ASN A 118 -4.55 7.33 4.72
CA ASN A 118 -5.31 6.10 4.75
C ASN A 118 -4.36 4.97 5.11
N LEU A 119 -4.70 4.21 6.14
CA LEU A 119 -3.96 3.04 6.61
C LEU A 119 -4.80 1.79 6.40
N GLY A 120 -4.19 0.68 6.06
CA GLY A 120 -4.92 -0.59 5.92
C GLY A 120 -4.04 -1.74 5.46
N MET A 121 -4.52 -2.96 5.70
CA MET A 121 -3.96 -4.21 5.21
C MET A 121 -5.01 -4.93 4.38
N ASN A 122 -4.61 -5.49 3.26
CA ASN A 122 -5.46 -6.40 2.49
C ASN A 122 -5.03 -7.83 2.81
N GLN A 123 -5.91 -8.60 3.42
CA GLN A 123 -5.62 -9.97 3.82
C GLN A 123 -6.54 -10.95 3.06
N GLY A 124 -5.92 -11.99 2.50
CA GLY A 124 -6.58 -12.96 1.63
C GLY A 124 -6.89 -12.43 0.22
N ALA A 125 -6.98 -13.34 -0.74
CA ALA A 125 -7.13 -12.98 -2.16
C ALA A 125 -8.41 -12.17 -2.46
N ILE A 126 -9.49 -12.41 -1.74
CA ILE A 126 -10.77 -11.72 -1.93
C ILE A 126 -10.75 -10.24 -1.51
N SER A 127 -9.80 -9.85 -0.66
CA SER A 127 -9.65 -8.46 -0.19
C SER A 127 -9.04 -7.51 -1.24
N GLY A 128 -8.58 -8.05 -2.36
CA GLY A 128 -7.89 -7.30 -3.42
C GLY A 128 -6.39 -7.10 -3.15
N ALA A 129 -5.79 -7.97 -2.32
CA ALA A 129 -4.35 -8.01 -2.13
C ALA A 129 -3.64 -8.36 -3.44
N GLY A 130 -2.61 -7.58 -3.81
CA GLY A 130 -1.76 -7.88 -4.96
C GLY A 130 -0.78 -9.03 -4.68
N VAL A 131 -0.37 -9.15 -3.42
CA VAL A 131 0.44 -10.24 -2.88
C VAL A 131 -0.29 -10.71 -1.63
N ALA A 132 -1.14 -11.73 -1.79
CA ALA A 132 -2.00 -12.21 -0.70
C ALA A 132 -1.23 -12.99 0.37
N GLU A 133 -0.11 -13.61 -0.02
CA GLU A 133 0.67 -14.53 0.81
C GLU A 133 1.69 -13.81 1.72
N HIS A 134 1.82 -12.50 1.63
CA HIS A 134 2.75 -11.74 2.45
C HIS A 134 2.11 -10.46 2.99
N ILE A 135 1.90 -10.43 4.29
CA ILE A 135 1.24 -9.30 4.95
C ILE A 135 2.04 -8.02 4.81
N HIS A 136 1.35 -6.93 4.49
CA HIS A 136 1.93 -5.60 4.36
C HIS A 136 0.91 -4.52 4.74
N GLN A 137 1.36 -3.56 5.54
CA GLN A 137 0.58 -2.41 5.96
C GLN A 137 0.76 -1.27 4.96
N HIS A 138 -0.33 -0.83 4.33
CA HIS A 138 -0.32 0.37 3.49
C HIS A 138 -0.36 1.65 4.32
N ILE A 139 0.45 2.63 3.91
CA ILE A 139 0.45 4.00 4.43
C ILE A 139 0.31 4.94 3.23
N VAL A 140 -0.89 5.46 3.01
CA VAL A 140 -1.18 6.30 1.85
C VAL A 140 -1.37 7.74 2.31
N PRO A 141 -0.42 8.63 2.02
CA PRO A 141 -0.56 10.05 2.34
C PRO A 141 -1.70 10.69 1.55
N ARG A 142 -2.35 11.67 2.18
CA ARG A 142 -3.46 12.40 1.59
C ARG A 142 -3.26 13.91 1.76
N TRP A 143 -3.69 14.65 0.74
CA TRP A 143 -3.72 16.11 0.74
C TRP A 143 -5.10 16.60 0.31
N SER A 144 -5.47 17.80 0.78
CA SER A 144 -6.67 18.46 0.30
C SER A 144 -6.59 18.65 -1.22
N GLY A 145 -7.61 18.15 -1.94
CA GLY A 145 -7.65 18.21 -3.40
C GLY A 145 -6.75 17.22 -4.15
N ASP A 146 -6.21 16.19 -3.51
CA ASP A 146 -5.37 15.16 -4.15
C ASP A 146 -6.14 14.25 -5.14
N ALA A 147 -7.45 14.27 -5.11
CA ALA A 147 -8.31 13.60 -6.08
C ALA A 147 -8.79 14.57 -7.16
N ASN A 148 -8.68 14.18 -8.42
CA ASN A 148 -9.17 14.94 -9.57
C ASN A 148 -9.80 14.01 -10.63
N PHE A 149 -10.14 14.52 -11.78
CA PHE A 149 -10.79 13.75 -12.85
C PHE A 149 -9.85 12.82 -13.62
N MET A 150 -8.54 13.03 -13.57
CA MET A 150 -7.55 12.28 -14.37
C MET A 150 -7.60 10.76 -14.15
N PRO A 151 -7.72 10.21 -12.92
CA PRO A 151 -7.86 8.77 -12.72
C PRO A 151 -9.11 8.18 -13.38
N ILE A 152 -10.19 8.98 -13.49
CA ILE A 152 -11.47 8.54 -14.04
C ILE A 152 -11.45 8.62 -15.57
N ILE A 153 -11.07 9.76 -16.14
CA ILE A 153 -11.13 10.01 -17.60
C ILE A 153 -9.87 9.49 -18.28
N GLY A 154 -8.70 9.79 -17.71
CA GLY A 154 -7.39 9.47 -18.31
C GLY A 154 -6.81 8.13 -17.87
N LYS A 155 -7.44 7.41 -16.92
CA LYS A 155 -6.88 6.22 -16.27
C LYS A 155 -5.42 6.45 -15.82
N THR A 156 -5.09 7.71 -15.50
CA THR A 156 -3.74 8.18 -15.22
C THR A 156 -3.72 8.93 -13.90
N LYS A 157 -2.74 8.61 -13.06
CA LYS A 157 -2.45 9.36 -11.85
C LYS A 157 -1.15 10.13 -12.05
N VAL A 158 -1.20 11.44 -11.81
CA VAL A 158 -0.01 12.28 -11.89
C VAL A 158 0.85 12.05 -10.65
N MET A 159 2.10 11.63 -10.86
CA MET A 159 3.11 11.49 -9.81
C MET A 159 4.13 12.61 -9.97
N PRO A 160 4.21 13.58 -9.05
CA PRO A 160 5.03 14.78 -9.22
C PRO A 160 6.53 14.51 -9.06
N GLN A 161 6.90 13.36 -8.51
CA GLN A 161 8.29 13.02 -8.18
C GLN A 161 8.57 11.54 -8.48
N LEU A 162 9.81 11.21 -8.84
CA LEU A 162 10.25 9.84 -9.03
C LEU A 162 10.30 9.08 -7.68
N LEU A 163 10.00 7.79 -7.70
CA LEU A 163 10.02 6.96 -6.49
C LEU A 163 11.38 6.96 -5.78
N THR A 164 12.47 6.94 -6.57
CA THR A 164 13.83 6.97 -6.05
C THR A 164 14.14 8.26 -5.30
N MET A 165 13.68 9.40 -5.81
CA MET A 165 13.84 10.70 -5.14
C MET A 165 13.02 10.76 -3.85
N THR A 166 11.76 10.36 -3.90
CA THR A 166 10.90 10.29 -2.72
C THR A 166 11.47 9.34 -1.66
N ARG A 167 12.01 8.17 -2.09
CA ARG A 167 12.69 7.24 -1.20
C ARG A 167 13.87 7.89 -0.48
N GLN A 168 14.74 8.61 -1.22
CA GLN A 168 15.90 9.28 -0.65
C GLN A 168 15.52 10.32 0.40
N GLU A 169 14.51 11.15 0.10
CA GLU A 169 14.03 12.17 1.03
C GLU A 169 13.44 11.56 2.31
N LEU A 170 12.64 10.50 2.17
CA LEU A 170 12.04 9.82 3.31
C LEU A 170 13.11 9.09 4.15
N ALA A 171 14.07 8.41 3.52
CA ALA A 171 15.15 7.72 4.21
C ALA A 171 16.09 8.68 4.94
N ALA A 172 16.36 9.85 4.38
CA ALA A 172 17.17 10.89 5.03
C ALA A 172 16.48 11.54 6.24
N ALA A 173 15.15 11.43 6.32
CA ALA A 173 14.35 12.02 7.39
C ALA A 173 13.85 11.02 8.43
N TRP A 174 14.12 9.72 8.21
CA TRP A 174 13.71 8.59 9.05
C TRP A 174 14.33 8.59 10.45
#